data_a0cf2b27c2629e87a44c5fddd7fa0343
#
_entry.id   a0cf2b27c2629e87a44c5fddd7fa0343
#
_cell.length_a   1.000
_cell.length_b   1.000
_cell.length_c   1.000
_cell.angle_alpha   90.00
_cell.angle_beta   90.00
_cell.angle_gamma   90.00
#
_symmetry.space_group_name_H-M   'P 1'
#
loop_
_entity.id
_entity.type
_entity.pdbx_description
1 polymer ?
#
loop_
_entity_poly.entity_id
_entity_poly.type
_entity_poly.pdbx_seq_one_letter_code
_entity_poly.pdbx_strand_id
1 'polypeptide(L)'
;MAEYTKLVEPKVANKEPDSARQEKGGVQYGTVKSDKYFSTTCNREKPFNILLPANYDPNKKYPVMYIMHGYYENQDRMIIKGNGTMYTRQIIGNAIAEGEAEEMICVFPYIYSSATQKDCSGMDDNNNRAYDNFINDLTKDLMPYIEKNYSVKTGRDNTAITGFSMGGRESLLIGMQRPDLFGYIGAICPAPGVTGDFKWKSGEEPHLLFMTAGSNDEVVYSTPNGYHDSFTKNGVPHIWHYVNGGYHGDNSIHAHIYNFVRAAFKA
;
A
#
# COMPACT_ATOMS: atom_id res chain seq x y z
N MET A 1 -9.97 -12.03 -10.94
CA MET A 1 -9.71 -12.08 -9.47
C MET A 1 -9.58 -13.52 -8.94
N ALA A 2 -10.64 -14.35 -8.96
CA ALA A 2 -10.65 -15.66 -8.29
C ALA A 2 -9.50 -16.61 -8.70
N GLU A 3 -9.21 -16.74 -9.99
CA GLU A 3 -8.13 -17.59 -10.48
C GLU A 3 -6.76 -17.10 -10.01
N TYR A 4 -6.56 -15.78 -10.04
CA TYR A 4 -5.30 -15.19 -9.60
C TYR A 4 -5.10 -15.34 -8.09
N THR A 5 -6.15 -15.12 -7.29
CA THR A 5 -6.11 -15.37 -5.84
C THR A 5 -5.67 -16.81 -5.52
N LYS A 6 -6.21 -17.81 -6.22
CA LYS A 6 -5.82 -19.23 -6.06
C LYS A 6 -4.36 -19.51 -6.43
N LEU A 7 -3.78 -18.74 -7.36
CA LEU A 7 -2.36 -18.88 -7.73
C LEU A 7 -1.42 -18.23 -6.71
N VAL A 8 -1.89 -17.18 -6.02
CA VAL A 8 -1.13 -16.43 -5.02
C VAL A 8 -1.17 -17.11 -3.65
N GLU A 9 -2.35 -17.55 -3.23
CA GLU A 9 -2.61 -18.06 -1.87
C GLU A 9 -1.61 -19.13 -1.38
N PRO A 10 -1.23 -20.17 -2.16
CA PRO A 10 -0.27 -21.18 -1.72
C PRO A 10 1.17 -20.66 -1.52
N LYS A 11 1.46 -19.46 -2.03
CA LYS A 11 2.79 -18.83 -1.97
C LYS A 11 2.93 -17.84 -0.82
N VAL A 12 1.84 -17.58 -0.10
CA VAL A 12 1.83 -16.60 1.01
C VAL A 12 2.58 -17.19 2.20
N ALA A 13 3.69 -16.56 2.56
CA ALA A 13 4.45 -16.88 3.76
C ALA A 13 3.83 -16.20 4.98
N ASN A 14 3.80 -16.89 6.14
CA ASN A 14 3.29 -16.29 7.38
C ASN A 14 4.05 -15.00 7.74
N LYS A 15 5.38 -15.00 7.56
CA LYS A 15 6.25 -13.84 7.70
C LYS A 15 7.40 -13.91 6.72
N GLU A 16 8.05 -12.80 6.50
CA GLU A 16 9.28 -12.74 5.71
C GLU A 16 10.43 -13.50 6.39
N PRO A 17 11.34 -14.15 5.63
CA PRO A 17 12.57 -14.67 6.19
C PRO A 17 13.50 -13.49 6.57
N ASP A 18 14.35 -13.67 7.59
CA ASP A 18 15.28 -12.63 8.03
C ASP A 18 16.19 -12.12 6.90
N SER A 19 16.56 -13.00 5.98
CA SER A 19 17.38 -12.65 4.81
C SER A 19 16.69 -11.65 3.86
N ALA A 20 15.36 -11.55 3.85
CA ALA A 20 14.63 -10.59 3.03
C ALA A 20 14.86 -9.13 3.48
N ARG A 21 15.18 -8.93 4.76
CA ARG A 21 15.45 -7.62 5.37
C ARG A 21 16.91 -7.19 5.28
N GLN A 22 17.80 -8.08 4.83
CA GLN A 22 19.24 -7.83 4.77
C GLN A 22 19.65 -7.38 3.37
N GLU A 23 20.62 -6.47 3.29
CA GLU A 23 21.28 -6.18 2.04
C GLU A 23 22.20 -7.34 1.66
N LYS A 24 22.04 -7.87 0.45
CA LYS A 24 22.80 -9.01 -0.08
C LYS A 24 23.92 -8.52 -0.97
N GLY A 25 25.10 -9.14 -0.84
CA GLY A 25 26.22 -8.86 -1.72
C GLY A 25 25.85 -9.09 -3.19
N GLY A 26 26.22 -8.15 -4.07
CA GLY A 26 25.92 -8.21 -5.50
C GLY A 26 24.52 -7.77 -5.91
N VAL A 27 23.61 -7.53 -4.97
CA VAL A 27 22.26 -6.98 -5.25
C VAL A 27 22.33 -5.45 -5.30
N GLN A 28 21.78 -4.89 -6.35
CA GLN A 28 21.58 -3.45 -6.45
C GLN A 28 20.19 -3.07 -5.93
N TYR A 29 20.15 -2.11 -5.03
CA TYR A 29 18.92 -1.64 -4.41
C TYR A 29 18.49 -0.30 -4.99
N GLY A 30 17.18 -0.10 -5.07
CA GLY A 30 16.57 1.13 -5.54
C GLY A 30 16.97 2.36 -4.72
N THR A 31 16.77 3.54 -5.29
CA THR A 31 17.10 4.83 -4.67
C THR A 31 15.84 5.46 -4.08
N VAL A 32 15.91 5.81 -2.80
CA VAL A 32 14.86 6.59 -2.12
C VAL A 32 15.14 8.07 -2.32
N LYS A 33 14.12 8.81 -2.76
CA LYS A 33 14.14 10.28 -2.88
C LYS A 33 12.96 10.86 -2.13
N SER A 34 13.15 12.03 -1.51
CA SER A 34 12.07 12.83 -0.95
C SER A 34 11.75 13.96 -1.91
N ASP A 35 10.47 14.19 -2.17
CA ASP A 35 9.98 15.21 -3.08
C ASP A 35 8.64 15.75 -2.57
N LYS A 36 8.07 16.72 -3.29
CA LYS A 36 6.82 17.37 -2.95
C LYS A 36 6.04 17.73 -4.20
N TYR A 37 4.74 17.79 -4.07
CA TYR A 37 3.82 18.25 -5.10
C TYR A 37 2.87 19.29 -4.52
N PHE A 38 2.30 20.14 -5.38
CA PHE A 38 1.25 21.04 -4.95
C PHE A 38 -0.09 20.30 -4.96
N SER A 39 -0.69 20.18 -3.79
CA SER A 39 -2.04 19.64 -3.63
C SER A 39 -3.06 20.77 -3.76
N THR A 40 -3.89 20.71 -4.81
CA THR A 40 -5.02 21.63 -4.97
C THR A 40 -6.10 21.31 -3.94
N THR A 41 -6.24 20.04 -3.56
CA THR A 41 -7.15 19.56 -2.52
C THR A 41 -6.85 20.17 -1.15
N CYS A 42 -5.56 20.33 -0.81
CA CYS A 42 -5.10 20.87 0.47
C CYS A 42 -4.65 22.32 0.38
N ASN A 43 -4.61 22.91 -0.82
CA ASN A 43 -4.10 24.23 -1.13
C ASN A 43 -2.68 24.50 -0.55
N ARG A 44 -1.79 23.52 -0.67
CA ARG A 44 -0.39 23.60 -0.21
C ARG A 44 0.50 22.54 -0.84
N GLU A 45 1.80 22.71 -0.72
CA GLU A 45 2.76 21.65 -1.01
C GLU A 45 2.63 20.51 0.02
N LYS A 46 2.60 19.27 -0.48
CA LYS A 46 2.60 18.04 0.32
C LYS A 46 3.83 17.19 -0.01
N PRO A 47 4.48 16.63 1.01
CA PRO A 47 5.64 15.78 0.81
C PRO A 47 5.23 14.36 0.43
N PHE A 48 6.12 13.68 -0.28
CA PHE A 48 6.12 12.23 -0.46
C PHE A 48 7.55 11.71 -0.58
N ASN A 49 7.72 10.41 -0.33
CA ASN A 49 8.95 9.72 -0.71
C ASN A 49 8.67 8.81 -1.91
N ILE A 50 9.69 8.57 -2.70
CA ILE A 50 9.63 7.66 -3.84
C ILE A 50 10.83 6.74 -3.85
N LEU A 51 10.59 5.44 -4.01
CA LEU A 51 11.60 4.44 -4.27
C LEU A 51 11.60 4.15 -5.76
N LEU A 52 12.67 4.53 -6.44
CA LEU A 52 12.92 4.19 -7.82
C LEU A 52 13.66 2.84 -7.87
N PRO A 53 13.37 1.96 -8.84
CA PRO A 53 14.07 0.69 -8.99
C PRO A 53 15.59 0.90 -9.20
N ALA A 54 16.38 -0.13 -8.91
CA ALA A 54 17.79 -0.11 -9.23
C ALA A 54 17.97 0.16 -10.74
N ASN A 55 18.93 1.01 -11.09
CA ASN A 55 19.19 1.38 -12.49
C ASN A 55 17.95 1.97 -13.21
N TYR A 56 17.16 2.77 -12.49
CA TYR A 56 16.00 3.44 -13.09
C TYR A 56 16.35 4.12 -14.41
N ASP A 57 15.65 3.72 -15.47
CA ASP A 57 15.77 4.28 -16.82
C ASP A 57 14.52 5.10 -17.15
N PRO A 58 14.62 6.40 -17.42
CA PRO A 58 13.48 7.24 -17.77
C PRO A 58 12.82 6.85 -19.11
N ASN A 59 13.48 6.05 -19.94
CA ASN A 59 12.94 5.54 -21.20
C ASN A 59 12.14 4.22 -21.03
N LYS A 60 12.28 3.55 -19.89
CA LYS A 60 11.52 2.34 -19.52
C LYS A 60 10.32 2.74 -18.67
N LYS A 61 9.16 2.14 -18.92
CA LYS A 61 7.95 2.35 -18.11
C LYS A 61 7.84 1.30 -17.01
N TYR A 62 7.49 1.73 -15.78
CA TYR A 62 7.38 0.89 -14.59
C TYR A 62 5.97 0.92 -14.01
N PRO A 63 5.43 -0.20 -13.53
CA PRO A 63 4.22 -0.18 -12.71
C PRO A 63 4.46 0.61 -11.42
N VAL A 64 3.40 1.14 -10.81
CA VAL A 64 3.49 1.99 -9.64
C VAL A 64 2.67 1.43 -8.47
N MET A 65 3.27 1.45 -7.27
CA MET A 65 2.62 1.06 -6.03
C MET A 65 2.61 2.24 -5.06
N TYR A 66 1.41 2.64 -4.60
CA TYR A 66 1.23 3.63 -3.55
C TYR A 66 1.16 2.92 -2.20
N ILE A 67 2.04 3.31 -1.25
CA ILE A 67 2.18 2.65 0.06
C ILE A 67 1.94 3.68 1.16
N MET A 68 0.83 3.57 1.87
CA MET A 68 0.31 4.58 2.78
C MET A 68 0.64 4.28 4.24
N HIS A 69 0.91 5.32 5.01
CA HIS A 69 1.20 5.28 6.44
C HIS A 69 -0.06 5.22 7.31
N GLY A 70 0.12 4.97 8.61
CA GLY A 70 -0.96 4.93 9.61
C GLY A 70 -1.35 6.30 10.17
N TYR A 71 -2.20 6.26 11.18
CA TYR A 71 -2.68 7.46 11.90
C TYR A 71 -1.52 8.16 12.61
N TYR A 72 -1.49 9.50 12.62
CA TYR A 72 -0.42 10.34 13.18
C TYR A 72 0.97 10.20 12.54
N GLU A 73 1.13 9.34 11.57
CA GLU A 73 2.39 9.10 10.88
C GLU A 73 2.54 10.01 9.65
N ASN A 74 3.59 9.85 8.88
CA ASN A 74 3.88 10.64 7.70
C ASN A 74 4.50 9.78 6.58
N GLN A 75 4.89 10.40 5.47
CA GLN A 75 5.49 9.75 4.29
C GLN A 75 6.75 8.93 4.59
N ASP A 76 7.41 9.17 5.72
CA ASP A 76 8.66 8.46 6.07
C ASP A 76 8.37 7.07 6.65
N ARG A 77 7.20 6.89 7.27
CA ARG A 77 6.87 5.69 8.07
C ARG A 77 7.13 4.38 7.37
N MET A 78 6.77 4.28 6.09
CA MET A 78 6.80 3.02 5.36
C MET A 78 8.12 2.76 4.62
N ILE A 79 9.05 3.72 4.61
CA ILE A 79 10.31 3.62 3.85
C ILE A 79 11.52 4.18 4.60
N ILE A 80 11.39 5.32 5.28
CA ILE A 80 12.46 5.96 6.05
C ILE A 80 12.07 5.91 7.52
N LYS A 81 12.68 5.03 8.29
CA LYS A 81 12.49 5.02 9.74
C LYS A 81 13.75 5.51 10.42
N GLY A 82 13.60 6.46 11.35
CA GLY A 82 14.72 7.13 12.00
C GLY A 82 15.70 6.24 12.77
N ASN A 83 15.34 4.98 13.05
CA ASN A 83 16.19 3.99 13.69
C ASN A 83 16.60 2.84 12.75
N GLY A 84 16.39 2.98 11.45
CA GLY A 84 16.81 1.99 10.45
C GLY A 84 16.03 0.66 10.46
N THR A 85 14.89 0.59 11.15
CA THR A 85 14.14 -0.68 11.27
C THR A 85 13.09 -0.89 10.19
N MET A 86 12.94 0.04 9.22
CA MET A 86 12.04 -0.14 8.08
C MET A 86 12.81 -0.72 6.90
N TYR A 87 12.53 -1.96 6.56
CA TYR A 87 13.27 -2.75 5.56
C TYR A 87 12.57 -2.84 4.20
N THR A 88 11.62 -1.94 3.93
CA THR A 88 10.82 -1.96 2.68
C THR A 88 11.71 -1.94 1.44
N ARG A 89 12.76 -1.10 1.42
CA ARG A 89 13.72 -1.03 0.32
C ARG A 89 14.45 -2.37 0.11
N GLN A 90 14.90 -3.01 1.19
CA GLN A 90 15.58 -4.30 1.14
C GLN A 90 14.64 -5.41 0.69
N ILE A 91 13.43 -5.48 1.26
CA ILE A 91 12.42 -6.50 0.92
C ILE A 91 12.07 -6.43 -0.57
N ILE A 92 11.80 -5.23 -1.09
CA ILE A 92 11.48 -5.03 -2.51
C ILE A 92 12.69 -5.35 -3.39
N GLY A 93 13.86 -4.81 -3.06
CA GLY A 93 15.09 -5.01 -3.84
C GLY A 93 15.49 -6.49 -3.92
N ASN A 94 15.41 -7.22 -2.80
CA ASN A 94 15.68 -8.66 -2.78
C ASN A 94 14.67 -9.43 -3.63
N ALA A 95 13.37 -9.12 -3.52
CA ALA A 95 12.33 -9.78 -4.31
C ALA A 95 12.52 -9.58 -5.83
N ILE A 96 12.93 -8.37 -6.24
CA ILE A 96 13.25 -8.07 -7.65
C ILE A 96 14.50 -8.84 -8.10
N ALA A 97 15.55 -8.84 -7.30
CA ALA A 97 16.80 -9.54 -7.62
C ALA A 97 16.63 -11.08 -7.70
N GLU A 98 15.69 -11.64 -6.94
CA GLU A 98 15.29 -13.05 -6.95
C GLU A 98 14.36 -13.39 -8.13
N GLY A 99 13.92 -12.41 -8.93
CA GLY A 99 12.95 -12.61 -10.01
C GLY A 99 11.52 -12.87 -9.50
N GLU A 100 11.26 -12.60 -8.22
CA GLU A 100 9.98 -12.85 -7.57
C GLU A 100 9.05 -11.62 -7.55
N ALA A 101 9.56 -10.42 -7.87
CA ALA A 101 8.76 -9.21 -8.03
C ALA A 101 9.13 -8.47 -9.31
N GLU A 102 8.15 -7.73 -9.86
CA GLU A 102 8.39 -6.83 -10.97
C GLU A 102 9.22 -5.62 -10.52
N GLU A 103 10.05 -5.08 -11.41
CA GLU A 103 10.64 -3.76 -11.18
C GLU A 103 9.53 -2.71 -11.16
N MET A 104 9.41 -1.98 -10.06
CA MET A 104 8.32 -1.04 -9.83
C MET A 104 8.80 0.26 -9.21
N ILE A 105 8.03 1.32 -9.37
CA ILE A 105 8.14 2.55 -8.61
C ILE A 105 7.23 2.45 -7.40
N CYS A 106 7.74 2.74 -6.20
CA CYS A 106 6.90 2.83 -5.00
C CYS A 106 6.82 4.27 -4.51
N VAL A 107 5.60 4.77 -4.30
CA VAL A 107 5.31 6.12 -3.83
C VAL A 107 4.77 6.05 -2.41
N PHE A 108 5.34 6.82 -1.50
CA PHE A 108 4.98 6.88 -0.08
C PHE A 108 4.45 8.29 0.23
N PRO A 109 3.14 8.51 0.09
CA PRO A 109 2.55 9.85 0.26
C PRO A 109 2.34 10.20 1.72
N TYR A 110 2.23 11.50 2.01
CA TYR A 110 1.60 12.01 3.23
C TYR A 110 0.08 12.05 3.00
N ILE A 111 -0.67 11.17 3.66
CA ILE A 111 -2.08 10.93 3.31
C ILE A 111 -3.08 11.83 4.04
N TYR A 112 -2.69 12.59 5.06
CA TYR A 112 -3.59 13.53 5.72
C TYR A 112 -3.94 14.70 4.80
N SER A 113 -5.21 14.86 4.40
CA SER A 113 -5.62 15.75 3.30
C SER A 113 -6.75 16.71 3.72
N SER A 114 -6.37 17.68 4.57
CA SER A 114 -7.23 18.80 5.01
C SER A 114 -6.77 20.12 4.40
N ALA A 115 -7.69 20.94 3.92
CA ALA A 115 -7.38 22.28 3.40
C ALA A 115 -7.10 23.29 4.52
N THR A 116 -7.58 23.03 5.73
CA THR A 116 -7.53 23.99 6.86
C THR A 116 -6.52 23.58 7.93
N GLN A 117 -6.13 22.31 7.99
CA GLN A 117 -5.22 21.79 8.99
C GLN A 117 -4.06 21.03 8.33
N LYS A 118 -2.83 21.31 8.78
CA LYS A 118 -1.65 20.71 8.16
C LYS A 118 -1.45 19.26 8.59
N ASP A 119 -1.55 18.99 9.88
CA ASP A 119 -1.25 17.70 10.48
C ASP A 119 -2.43 17.21 11.32
N CYS A 120 -2.53 15.90 11.48
CA CYS A 120 -3.55 15.27 12.30
C CYS A 120 -3.39 15.66 13.77
N SER A 121 -4.46 16.15 14.40
CA SER A 121 -4.46 16.63 15.78
C SER A 121 -5.20 15.74 16.78
N GLY A 122 -5.96 14.76 16.31
CA GLY A 122 -6.77 13.89 17.16
C GLY A 122 -7.45 12.76 16.38
N MET A 123 -7.97 11.78 17.11
CA MET A 123 -8.78 10.69 16.55
C MET A 123 -10.26 11.07 16.65
N ASP A 124 -10.71 11.94 15.77
CA ASP A 124 -12.08 12.41 15.68
C ASP A 124 -12.58 12.40 14.23
N ASP A 125 -13.86 12.67 14.04
CA ASP A 125 -14.50 12.63 12.72
C ASP A 125 -13.92 13.66 11.75
N ASN A 126 -13.43 14.81 12.20
CA ASN A 126 -12.83 15.81 11.32
C ASN A 126 -11.49 15.30 10.77
N ASN A 127 -10.67 14.71 11.64
CA ASN A 127 -9.42 14.10 11.24
C ASN A 127 -9.65 12.86 10.36
N ASN A 128 -10.65 12.02 10.68
CA ASN A 128 -11.02 10.88 9.83
C ASN A 128 -11.44 11.33 8.43
N ARG A 129 -12.28 12.36 8.32
CA ARG A 129 -12.67 12.94 7.02
C ARG A 129 -11.49 13.52 6.24
N ALA A 130 -10.47 14.02 6.93
CA ALA A 130 -9.25 14.49 6.26
C ALA A 130 -8.43 13.34 5.67
N TYR A 131 -8.41 12.17 6.33
CA TYR A 131 -7.84 10.96 5.73
C TYR A 131 -8.71 10.47 4.57
N ASP A 132 -10.03 10.38 4.72
CA ASP A 132 -10.98 10.01 3.64
C ASP A 132 -10.84 10.92 2.41
N ASN A 133 -10.50 12.20 2.62
CA ASN A 133 -10.29 13.14 1.52
C ASN A 133 -9.00 12.88 0.71
N PHE A 134 -8.14 11.97 1.17
CA PHE A 134 -6.93 11.61 0.43
C PHE A 134 -7.23 11.07 -0.97
N ILE A 135 -8.36 10.42 -1.19
CA ILE A 135 -8.77 9.99 -2.53
C ILE A 135 -8.78 11.14 -3.53
N ASN A 136 -9.22 12.34 -3.13
CA ASN A 136 -9.22 13.53 -3.98
C ASN A 136 -7.80 14.03 -4.25
N ASP A 137 -6.98 14.12 -3.23
CA ASP A 137 -5.58 14.54 -3.33
C ASP A 137 -4.76 13.55 -4.17
N LEU A 138 -4.94 12.24 -3.93
CA LEU A 138 -4.28 11.19 -4.70
C LEU A 138 -4.62 11.28 -6.19
N THR A 139 -5.91 11.34 -6.52
CA THR A 139 -6.36 11.20 -7.91
C THR A 139 -6.30 12.50 -8.72
N LYS A 140 -6.44 13.66 -8.08
CA LYS A 140 -6.40 14.96 -8.75
C LYS A 140 -5.01 15.57 -8.82
N ASP A 141 -4.18 15.29 -7.82
CA ASP A 141 -2.91 15.99 -7.64
C ASP A 141 -1.70 15.05 -7.71
N LEU A 142 -1.60 14.04 -6.83
CA LEU A 142 -0.40 13.20 -6.71
C LEU A 142 -0.20 12.27 -7.91
N MET A 143 -1.23 11.50 -8.31
CA MET A 143 -1.09 10.57 -9.46
C MET A 143 -0.70 11.32 -10.73
N PRO A 144 -1.35 12.43 -11.12
CA PRO A 144 -0.94 13.22 -12.28
C PRO A 144 0.49 13.79 -12.15
N TYR A 145 0.91 14.18 -10.93
CA TYR A 145 2.29 14.62 -10.68
C TYR A 145 3.29 13.48 -10.94
N ILE A 146 3.01 12.29 -10.42
CA ILE A 146 3.88 11.11 -10.61
C ILE A 146 3.96 10.74 -12.09
N GLU A 147 2.84 10.68 -12.80
CA GLU A 147 2.78 10.36 -14.22
C GLU A 147 3.54 11.36 -15.11
N LYS A 148 3.54 12.63 -14.72
CA LYS A 148 4.26 13.70 -15.44
C LYS A 148 5.77 13.65 -15.21
N ASN A 149 6.21 13.32 -14.01
CA ASN A 149 7.60 13.51 -13.59
C ASN A 149 8.41 12.20 -13.55
N TYR A 150 7.75 11.05 -13.59
CA TYR A 150 8.38 9.73 -13.52
C TYR A 150 7.87 8.81 -14.64
N SER A 151 8.68 7.84 -15.01
CA SER A 151 8.38 6.96 -16.13
C SER A 151 7.49 5.78 -15.71
N VAL A 152 6.21 6.04 -15.47
CA VAL A 152 5.23 5.04 -15.02
C VAL A 152 4.41 4.46 -16.17
N LYS A 153 4.05 3.18 -16.03
CA LYS A 153 2.95 2.57 -16.77
C LYS A 153 1.65 3.03 -16.13
N THR A 154 0.72 3.54 -16.92
CA THR A 154 -0.59 3.97 -16.48
C THR A 154 -1.63 2.86 -16.58
N GLY A 155 -2.79 3.08 -15.95
CA GLY A 155 -3.93 2.17 -15.96
C GLY A 155 -3.91 1.16 -14.81
N ARG A 156 -5.10 0.63 -14.50
CA ARG A 156 -5.34 -0.20 -13.33
C ARG A 156 -4.44 -1.45 -13.23
N ASP A 157 -4.12 -2.04 -14.38
CA ASP A 157 -3.31 -3.26 -14.42
C ASP A 157 -1.85 -3.03 -14.03
N ASN A 158 -1.43 -1.76 -14.00
CA ASN A 158 -0.09 -1.32 -13.63
C ASN A 158 -0.06 -0.49 -12.34
N THR A 159 -1.19 -0.41 -11.63
CA THR A 159 -1.30 0.43 -10.43
C THR A 159 -1.76 -0.38 -9.23
N ALA A 160 -0.98 -0.32 -8.16
CA ALA A 160 -1.28 -0.94 -6.88
C ALA A 160 -1.43 0.12 -5.77
N ILE A 161 -2.27 -0.18 -4.78
CA ILE A 161 -2.42 0.60 -3.57
C ILE A 161 -2.37 -0.31 -2.35
N THR A 162 -1.60 0.07 -1.34
CA THR A 162 -1.55 -0.63 -0.04
C THR A 162 -1.22 0.36 1.07
N GLY A 163 -1.43 -0.02 2.31
CA GLY A 163 -1.08 0.82 3.43
C GLY A 163 -1.30 0.14 4.77
N PHE A 164 -0.77 0.78 5.81
CA PHE A 164 -0.80 0.32 7.18
C PHE A 164 -1.84 1.09 7.99
N SER A 165 -2.62 0.38 8.84
CA SER A 165 -3.57 0.98 9.78
C SER A 165 -4.57 1.90 9.07
N MET A 166 -4.52 3.20 9.30
CA MET A 166 -5.30 4.19 8.56
C MET A 166 -5.03 4.10 7.05
N GLY A 167 -3.79 3.95 6.61
CA GLY A 167 -3.46 3.73 5.21
C GLY A 167 -4.05 2.43 4.66
N GLY A 168 -4.19 1.38 5.47
CA GLY A 168 -4.87 0.14 5.11
C GLY A 168 -6.38 0.33 4.93
N ARG A 169 -7.00 1.12 5.82
CA ARG A 169 -8.39 1.56 5.68
C ARG A 169 -8.60 2.33 4.37
N GLU A 170 -7.75 3.32 4.11
CA GLU A 170 -7.83 4.12 2.89
C GLU A 170 -7.58 3.29 1.62
N SER A 171 -6.68 2.30 1.67
CA SER A 171 -6.48 1.38 0.54
C SER A 171 -7.76 0.64 0.16
N LEU A 172 -8.51 0.15 1.15
CA LEU A 172 -9.79 -0.53 0.91
C LEU A 172 -10.84 0.44 0.39
N LEU A 173 -11.02 1.61 1.01
CA LEU A 173 -11.98 2.62 0.59
C LEU A 173 -11.73 3.12 -0.82
N ILE A 174 -10.48 3.52 -1.13
CA ILE A 174 -10.09 4.04 -2.44
C ILE A 174 -10.19 2.93 -3.49
N GLY A 175 -9.72 1.71 -3.17
CA GLY A 175 -9.77 0.59 -4.10
C GLY A 175 -11.20 0.16 -4.46
N MET A 176 -12.17 0.29 -3.54
CA MET A 176 -13.58 0.05 -3.82
C MET A 176 -14.23 1.20 -4.62
N GLN A 177 -13.85 2.44 -4.34
CA GLN A 177 -14.43 3.63 -4.99
C GLN A 177 -13.84 3.90 -6.38
N ARG A 178 -12.60 3.47 -6.64
CA ARG A 178 -11.87 3.73 -7.89
C ARG A 178 -11.32 2.44 -8.51
N PRO A 179 -12.22 1.50 -8.86
CA PRO A 179 -11.84 0.25 -9.52
C PRO A 179 -11.22 0.48 -10.92
N ASP A 180 -11.43 1.65 -11.49
CA ASP A 180 -10.83 2.11 -12.74
C ASP A 180 -9.33 2.41 -12.61
N LEU A 181 -8.82 2.64 -11.39
CA LEU A 181 -7.43 3.05 -11.14
C LEU A 181 -6.54 1.94 -10.58
N PHE A 182 -7.09 1.04 -9.76
CA PHE A 182 -6.28 0.10 -8.98
C PHE A 182 -6.64 -1.35 -9.29
N GLY A 183 -5.71 -2.09 -9.90
CA GLY A 183 -5.84 -3.52 -10.13
C GLY A 183 -5.37 -4.38 -8.96
N TYR A 184 -4.58 -3.83 -8.06
CA TYR A 184 -4.02 -4.55 -6.91
C TYR A 184 -4.23 -3.74 -5.64
N ILE A 185 -4.93 -4.31 -4.68
CA ILE A 185 -5.30 -3.65 -3.42
C ILE A 185 -4.75 -4.47 -2.26
N GLY A 186 -3.94 -3.82 -1.42
CA GLY A 186 -3.41 -4.39 -0.17
C GLY A 186 -3.90 -3.60 1.03
N ALA A 187 -4.06 -4.26 2.19
CA ALA A 187 -4.38 -3.59 3.45
C ALA A 187 -3.67 -4.29 4.62
N ILE A 188 -2.93 -3.53 5.40
CA ILE A 188 -2.15 -4.01 6.54
C ILE A 188 -2.80 -3.55 7.83
N CYS A 189 -3.32 -4.47 8.63
CA CYS A 189 -3.99 -4.15 9.90
C CYS A 189 -4.95 -2.95 9.76
N PRO A 190 -5.88 -2.97 8.78
CA PRO A 190 -6.70 -1.81 8.44
C PRO A 190 -7.50 -1.30 9.63
N ALA A 191 -7.49 0.03 9.81
CA ALA A 191 -8.21 0.72 10.86
C ALA A 191 -9.75 0.61 10.66
N PRO A 192 -10.55 0.81 11.72
CA PRO A 192 -12.02 0.82 11.63
C PRO A 192 -12.51 1.97 10.75
N GLY A 193 -13.72 1.81 10.18
CA GLY A 193 -14.42 2.83 9.41
C GLY A 193 -14.46 2.60 7.90
N VAL A 194 -14.03 1.41 7.41
CA VAL A 194 -14.35 1.02 6.03
C VAL A 194 -15.85 0.83 5.90
N THR A 195 -16.44 1.51 4.95
CA THR A 195 -17.89 1.49 4.66
C THR A 195 -18.11 1.08 3.20
N GLY A 196 -19.31 0.64 2.88
CA GLY A 196 -19.72 0.23 1.54
C GLY A 196 -20.16 -1.22 1.49
N ASP A 197 -20.36 -1.71 0.28
CA ASP A 197 -20.94 -3.03 0.04
C ASP A 197 -19.93 -4.18 0.12
N PHE A 198 -18.66 -3.91 0.35
CA PHE A 198 -17.56 -4.90 0.35
C PHE A 198 -17.59 -5.82 -0.87
N LYS A 199 -17.82 -5.23 -2.03
CA LYS A 199 -17.84 -5.91 -3.34
C LYS A 199 -17.65 -4.90 -4.46
N TRP A 200 -17.34 -5.39 -5.63
CA TRP A 200 -17.29 -4.63 -6.88
C TRP A 200 -18.44 -5.06 -7.80
N LYS A 201 -18.76 -4.25 -8.77
CA LYS A 201 -19.60 -4.67 -9.89
C LYS A 201 -18.83 -5.65 -10.76
N SER A 202 -19.56 -6.55 -11.43
CA SER A 202 -18.95 -7.52 -12.33
C SER A 202 -18.11 -6.83 -13.41
N GLY A 203 -16.84 -7.25 -13.51
CA GLY A 203 -15.85 -6.68 -14.42
C GLY A 203 -15.07 -5.48 -13.85
N GLU A 204 -15.43 -5.00 -12.65
CA GLU A 204 -14.69 -3.95 -11.95
C GLU A 204 -13.81 -4.50 -10.82
N GLU A 205 -13.85 -5.81 -10.55
CA GLU A 205 -13.07 -6.43 -9.48
C GLU A 205 -11.56 -6.22 -9.70
N PRO A 206 -10.78 -5.94 -8.65
CA PRO A 206 -9.33 -5.90 -8.79
C PRO A 206 -8.77 -7.27 -9.19
N HIS A 207 -7.56 -7.30 -9.71
CA HIS A 207 -6.86 -8.57 -9.94
C HIS A 207 -6.58 -9.28 -8.61
N LEU A 208 -6.20 -8.51 -7.59
CA LEU A 208 -5.85 -9.01 -6.27
C LEU A 208 -6.36 -8.08 -5.17
N LEU A 209 -7.03 -8.66 -4.17
CA LEU A 209 -7.25 -8.08 -2.85
C LEU A 209 -6.45 -8.89 -1.83
N PHE A 210 -5.54 -8.23 -1.10
CA PHE A 210 -4.65 -8.85 -0.13
C PHE A 210 -4.77 -8.17 1.23
N MET A 211 -5.39 -8.82 2.21
CA MET A 211 -5.53 -8.28 3.56
C MET A 211 -4.65 -9.00 4.55
N THR A 212 -3.95 -8.24 5.38
CA THR A 212 -3.09 -8.74 6.46
C THR A 212 -3.61 -8.26 7.80
N ALA A 213 -3.68 -9.18 8.76
CA ALA A 213 -3.95 -8.90 10.16
C ALA A 213 -2.95 -9.60 11.07
N GLY A 214 -2.62 -9.01 12.20
CA GLY A 214 -1.78 -9.62 13.23
C GLY A 214 -2.63 -10.33 14.30
N SER A 215 -2.24 -11.53 14.71
CA SER A 215 -2.97 -12.27 15.76
C SER A 215 -2.90 -11.61 17.13
N ASN A 216 -1.90 -10.75 17.37
CA ASN A 216 -1.66 -10.04 18.62
C ASN A 216 -1.82 -8.51 18.42
N ASP A 217 -2.66 -8.10 17.45
CA ASP A 217 -2.94 -6.69 17.21
C ASP A 217 -3.89 -6.14 18.28
N GLU A 218 -3.35 -5.32 19.19
CA GLU A 218 -4.08 -4.69 20.30
C GLU A 218 -4.53 -3.25 19.98
N VAL A 219 -4.40 -2.81 18.75
CA VAL A 219 -4.81 -1.45 18.30
C VAL A 219 -6.12 -1.51 17.54
N VAL A 220 -6.19 -2.32 16.49
CA VAL A 220 -7.40 -2.47 15.68
C VAL A 220 -8.19 -3.74 16.01
N TYR A 221 -7.65 -4.59 16.89
CA TYR A 221 -8.27 -5.82 17.39
C TYR A 221 -8.86 -6.67 16.24
N SER A 222 -10.15 -6.98 16.33
CA SER A 222 -10.87 -7.80 15.35
C SER A 222 -11.40 -7.02 14.12
N THR A 223 -11.09 -5.74 13.97
CA THR A 223 -11.56 -4.95 12.83
C THR A 223 -11.23 -5.58 11.48
N PRO A 224 -9.98 -6.03 11.21
CA PRO A 224 -9.67 -6.68 9.95
C PRO A 224 -10.44 -7.98 9.70
N ASN A 225 -10.76 -8.73 10.78
CA ASN A 225 -11.59 -9.93 10.69
C ASN A 225 -13.00 -9.59 10.19
N GLY A 226 -13.60 -8.50 10.70
CA GLY A 226 -14.91 -8.04 10.24
C GLY A 226 -14.94 -7.66 8.75
N TYR A 227 -13.83 -7.12 8.22
CA TYR A 227 -13.70 -6.88 6.77
C TYR A 227 -13.54 -8.17 5.98
N HIS A 228 -12.69 -9.09 6.46
CA HIS A 228 -12.55 -10.43 5.90
C HIS A 228 -13.92 -11.14 5.81
N ASP A 229 -14.68 -11.16 6.90
CA ASP A 229 -15.99 -11.77 6.95
C ASP A 229 -16.97 -11.12 5.95
N SER A 230 -16.92 -9.79 5.81
CA SER A 230 -17.76 -9.04 4.89
C SER A 230 -17.45 -9.38 3.43
N PHE A 231 -16.17 -9.42 3.03
CA PHE A 231 -15.77 -9.84 1.69
C PHE A 231 -16.12 -11.31 1.44
N THR A 232 -15.89 -12.20 2.42
CA THR A 232 -16.23 -13.62 2.33
C THR A 232 -17.74 -13.83 2.15
N LYS A 233 -18.56 -13.14 2.94
CA LYS A 233 -20.03 -13.19 2.83
C LYS A 233 -20.52 -12.76 1.45
N ASN A 234 -19.86 -11.80 0.84
CA ASN A 234 -20.18 -11.30 -0.50
C ASN A 234 -19.56 -12.14 -1.63
N GLY A 235 -18.86 -13.23 -1.32
CA GLY A 235 -18.23 -14.10 -2.30
C GLY A 235 -17.04 -13.47 -3.02
N VAL A 236 -16.40 -12.44 -2.44
CA VAL A 236 -15.24 -11.77 -3.01
C VAL A 236 -13.97 -12.57 -2.72
N PRO A 237 -13.29 -13.10 -3.74
CA PRO A 237 -12.02 -13.80 -3.57
C PRO A 237 -10.95 -12.81 -3.06
N HIS A 238 -10.24 -13.18 -2.00
CA HIS A 238 -9.14 -12.37 -1.48
C HIS A 238 -8.16 -13.22 -0.68
N ILE A 239 -6.94 -12.74 -0.54
CA ILE A 239 -5.95 -13.32 0.36
C ILE A 239 -6.24 -12.81 1.77
N TRP A 240 -6.47 -13.74 2.68
CA TRP A 240 -6.53 -13.49 4.11
C TRP A 240 -5.23 -13.93 4.77
N HIS A 241 -4.33 -12.97 4.95
CA HIS A 241 -3.03 -13.20 5.55
C HIS A 241 -3.07 -12.88 7.06
N TYR A 242 -3.34 -13.92 7.87
CA TYR A 242 -3.36 -13.80 9.32
C TYR A 242 -1.99 -14.14 9.90
N VAL A 243 -1.22 -13.11 10.27
CA VAL A 243 0.16 -13.26 10.74
C VAL A 243 0.16 -13.77 12.18
N ASN A 244 0.57 -15.02 12.38
CA ASN A 244 0.69 -15.59 13.70
C ASN A 244 1.82 -14.90 14.49
N GLY A 245 1.49 -14.36 15.68
CA GLY A 245 2.38 -13.51 16.48
C GLY A 245 2.52 -12.07 15.96
N GLY A 246 1.77 -11.71 14.89
CA GLY A 246 1.76 -10.35 14.36
C GLY A 246 1.12 -9.36 15.33
N TYR A 247 1.71 -8.17 15.47
CA TYR A 247 1.16 -7.04 16.22
C TYR A 247 0.90 -5.86 15.30
N HIS A 248 0.32 -4.78 15.84
CA HIS A 248 0.08 -3.55 15.07
C HIS A 248 1.37 -2.78 14.81
N GLY A 249 2.14 -3.21 13.83
CA GLY A 249 3.45 -2.59 13.57
C GLY A 249 4.32 -3.34 12.57
N ASP A 250 5.63 -3.18 12.76
CA ASP A 250 6.66 -3.54 11.76
C ASP A 250 6.59 -4.99 11.30
N ASN A 251 6.33 -5.95 12.21
CA ASN A 251 6.31 -7.36 11.82
C ASN A 251 5.14 -7.71 10.89
N SER A 252 3.96 -7.11 11.10
CA SER A 252 2.82 -7.26 10.17
C SER A 252 3.06 -6.50 8.87
N ILE A 253 3.73 -5.33 8.92
CA ILE A 253 4.09 -4.55 7.74
C ILE A 253 5.09 -5.33 6.88
N HIS A 254 6.18 -5.84 7.47
CA HIS A 254 7.21 -6.58 6.72
C HIS A 254 6.63 -7.84 6.07
N ALA A 255 5.84 -8.61 6.82
CA ALA A 255 5.18 -9.81 6.32
C ALA A 255 4.25 -9.51 5.13
N HIS A 256 3.49 -8.42 5.21
CA HIS A 256 2.63 -7.97 4.11
C HIS A 256 3.45 -7.54 2.89
N ILE A 257 4.39 -6.61 3.06
CA ILE A 257 5.20 -6.10 1.94
C ILE A 257 5.92 -7.25 1.25
N TYR A 258 6.49 -8.20 2.02
CA TYR A 258 7.15 -9.38 1.47
C TYR A 258 6.25 -10.19 0.52
N ASN A 259 5.01 -10.43 0.93
CA ASN A 259 4.06 -11.21 0.13
C ASN A 259 3.42 -10.38 -1.00
N PHE A 260 3.02 -9.14 -0.70
CA PHE A 260 2.24 -8.32 -1.64
C PHE A 260 3.05 -7.90 -2.87
N VAL A 261 4.34 -7.50 -2.70
CA VAL A 261 5.19 -7.14 -3.86
C VAL A 261 5.49 -8.32 -4.77
N ARG A 262 5.50 -9.55 -4.22
CA ARG A 262 5.67 -10.79 -4.98
C ARG A 262 4.40 -11.19 -5.75
N ALA A 263 3.26 -10.69 -5.32
CA ALA A 263 1.96 -10.96 -5.92
C ALA A 263 1.46 -9.85 -6.86
N ALA A 264 1.89 -8.61 -6.70
CA ALA A 264 1.43 -7.51 -7.52
C ALA A 264 2.00 -7.57 -8.96
N PHE A 265 1.22 -7.04 -9.92
CA PHE A 265 1.61 -6.85 -11.33
C PHE A 265 1.87 -8.11 -12.15
N LYS A 266 1.33 -9.26 -11.75
CA LYS A 266 1.54 -10.57 -12.40
C LYS A 266 0.24 -11.25 -12.84
N ALA A 267 -0.92 -10.58 -12.74
CA ALA A 267 -2.21 -11.11 -13.16
C ALA A 267 -2.42 -11.06 -14.66
#